data_ab61b857f18367ef91e9d9add45e5e51
#
_entry.id   ab61b857f18367ef91e9d9add45e5e51
#
_cell.length_a   1.000
_cell.length_b   1.000
_cell.length_c   1.000
_cell.angle_alpha   90.00
_cell.angle_beta   90.00
_cell.angle_gamma   90.00
#
_symmetry.space_group_name_H-M   'P 1'
#
loop_
_entity.id
_entity.type
_entity.pdbx_description
1 polymer ?
#
loop_
_entity_poly.entity_id
_entity_poly.type
_entity_poly.pdbx_seq_one_letter_code
_entity_poly.pdbx_strand_id
1 'polypeptide(L)'
;STPLTAELHFTHNCNLRCKHCFQSSSPNSSRYKELGVSDWIGIFEQFEDCRMHNVTLTGGEIMFYPHFSEVFNNIVDKRINYRVLTNGTLINSSNVEALSRKNVSLTISLDGHSDKQHDQLRGKGVFNKVVKNIELLVAHGAKVSLTYTINSNNYLYLQEAVKLAISLGVKGIFFGFTDRIGRANENLTLILSRSQRDIVKH
;
A
#
# COMPACT_ATOMS: atom_id res chain seq x y z
N SER A 1 12.79 -21.66 -17.53
CA SER A 1 13.04 -20.81 -16.36
C SER A 1 11.70 -20.45 -15.73
N THR A 2 11.56 -20.68 -14.45
CA THR A 2 10.39 -20.26 -13.69
C THR A 2 10.51 -18.81 -13.25
N PRO A 3 9.43 -18.00 -13.23
CA PRO A 3 9.47 -16.66 -12.69
C PRO A 3 9.75 -16.70 -11.19
N LEU A 4 10.57 -15.75 -10.69
CA LEU A 4 10.93 -15.69 -9.28
C LEU A 4 10.03 -14.74 -8.47
N THR A 5 9.30 -13.86 -9.16
CA THR A 5 8.46 -12.83 -8.54
C THR A 5 7.15 -12.66 -9.30
N ALA A 6 6.07 -12.32 -8.60
CA ALA A 6 4.78 -11.94 -9.17
C ALA A 6 4.20 -10.74 -8.43
N GLU A 7 3.36 -9.96 -9.13
CA GLU A 7 2.50 -8.96 -8.53
C GLU A 7 1.04 -9.29 -8.85
N LEU A 8 0.21 -9.37 -7.83
CA LEU A 8 -1.19 -9.75 -7.93
C LEU A 8 -2.10 -8.63 -7.43
N HIS A 9 -3.06 -8.26 -8.27
CA HIS A 9 -4.12 -7.32 -7.93
C HIS A 9 -5.39 -8.09 -7.58
N PHE A 10 -5.76 -8.14 -6.30
CA PHE A 10 -6.94 -8.89 -5.83
C PHE A 10 -8.24 -8.21 -6.24
N THR A 11 -8.23 -6.89 -6.27
CA THR A 11 -9.40 -6.07 -6.59
C THR A 11 -8.98 -4.74 -7.20
N HIS A 12 -9.83 -4.15 -8.04
CA HIS A 12 -9.71 -2.75 -8.46
C HIS A 12 -10.48 -1.79 -7.54
N ASN A 13 -11.29 -2.33 -6.62
CA ASN A 13 -12.02 -1.53 -5.65
C ASN A 13 -11.09 -1.01 -4.55
N CYS A 14 -11.41 0.16 -4.02
CA CYS A 14 -10.68 0.80 -2.92
C CYS A 14 -11.67 1.56 -2.03
N ASN A 15 -11.51 1.48 -0.74
CA ASN A 15 -12.32 2.24 0.21
C ASN A 15 -11.99 3.75 0.25
N LEU A 16 -10.93 4.18 -0.46
CA LEU A 16 -10.53 5.58 -0.62
C LEU A 16 -10.68 6.06 -2.07
N ARG A 17 -10.67 7.41 -2.24
CA ARG A 17 -10.67 8.08 -3.54
C ARG A 17 -9.55 9.13 -3.61
N CYS A 18 -8.29 8.69 -3.49
CA CYS A 18 -7.13 9.57 -3.46
C CYS A 18 -7.00 10.40 -4.73
N LYS A 19 -6.65 11.69 -4.60
CA LYS A 19 -6.55 12.64 -5.73
C LYS A 19 -5.46 12.30 -6.74
N HIS A 20 -4.40 11.60 -6.30
CA HIS A 20 -3.24 11.22 -7.11
C HIS A 20 -3.24 9.74 -7.54
N CYS A 21 -4.35 9.03 -7.32
CA CYS A 21 -4.41 7.58 -7.57
C CYS A 21 -4.16 7.25 -9.04
N PHE A 22 -3.09 6.51 -9.33
CA PHE A 22 -2.73 6.12 -10.70
C PHE A 22 -3.70 5.11 -11.31
N GLN A 23 -4.34 4.26 -10.51
CA GLN A 23 -5.37 3.31 -10.95
C GLN A 23 -6.77 3.93 -11.02
N SER A 24 -6.97 5.15 -10.54
CA SER A 24 -8.30 5.78 -10.39
C SER A 24 -9.30 4.96 -9.55
N SER A 25 -8.80 4.13 -8.63
CA SER A 25 -9.61 3.26 -7.80
C SER A 25 -10.56 4.01 -6.87
N SER A 26 -11.73 3.43 -6.61
CA SER A 26 -12.78 3.91 -5.72
C SER A 26 -13.64 2.72 -5.27
N PRO A 27 -14.64 2.88 -4.38
CA PRO A 27 -15.45 1.76 -3.89
C PRO A 27 -16.14 0.90 -4.96
N ASN A 28 -16.36 1.43 -6.14
CA ASN A 28 -17.05 0.73 -7.24
C ASN A 28 -16.24 0.82 -8.55
N SER A 29 -14.94 0.59 -8.49
CA SER A 29 -14.03 0.68 -9.66
C SER A 29 -13.92 -0.61 -10.43
N SER A 30 -14.20 -1.77 -9.82
CA SER A 30 -14.10 -3.06 -10.50
C SER A 30 -15.13 -3.15 -11.63
N ARG A 31 -14.62 -3.39 -12.83
CA ARG A 31 -15.45 -3.58 -14.04
C ARG A 31 -15.59 -5.05 -14.41
N TYR A 32 -14.89 -5.91 -13.71
CA TYR A 32 -14.80 -7.35 -13.98
C TYR A 32 -15.19 -8.13 -12.73
N LYS A 33 -15.65 -9.36 -12.94
CA LYS A 33 -15.84 -10.31 -11.84
C LYS A 33 -14.48 -10.62 -11.23
N GLU A 34 -14.36 -10.41 -9.93
CA GLU A 34 -13.16 -10.74 -9.19
C GLU A 34 -13.06 -12.26 -9.01
N LEU A 35 -11.84 -12.76 -8.90
CA LEU A 35 -11.59 -14.17 -8.62
C LEU A 35 -12.15 -14.55 -7.24
N GLY A 36 -12.65 -15.77 -7.10
CA GLY A 36 -13.09 -16.33 -5.82
C GLY A 36 -11.94 -16.85 -4.96
N VAL A 37 -12.28 -17.28 -3.76
CA VAL A 37 -11.30 -17.83 -2.79
C VAL A 37 -10.57 -19.02 -3.36
N SER A 38 -11.30 -19.99 -3.95
CA SER A 38 -10.72 -21.20 -4.55
C SER A 38 -9.77 -20.91 -5.70
N ASP A 39 -10.10 -19.88 -6.52
CA ASP A 39 -9.24 -19.49 -7.64
C ASP A 39 -7.89 -18.95 -7.13
N TRP A 40 -7.93 -18.07 -6.10
CA TRP A 40 -6.73 -17.55 -5.48
C TRP A 40 -5.89 -18.65 -4.83
N ILE A 41 -6.49 -19.55 -4.07
CA ILE A 41 -5.77 -20.67 -3.44
C ILE A 41 -5.09 -21.53 -4.51
N GLY A 42 -5.78 -21.87 -5.59
CA GLY A 42 -5.22 -22.65 -6.71
C GLY A 42 -4.05 -21.94 -7.42
N ILE A 43 -4.07 -20.60 -7.54
CA ILE A 43 -2.94 -19.83 -8.06
C ILE A 43 -1.72 -19.96 -7.13
N PHE A 44 -1.91 -19.84 -5.82
CA PHE A 44 -0.81 -19.96 -4.87
C PHE A 44 -0.27 -21.39 -4.71
N GLU A 45 -1.07 -22.41 -4.95
CA GLU A 45 -0.60 -23.80 -5.06
C GLU A 45 0.35 -23.93 -6.26
N GLN A 46 -0.02 -23.43 -7.43
CA GLN A 46 0.85 -23.40 -8.61
C GLN A 46 2.14 -22.59 -8.36
N PHE A 47 2.07 -21.48 -7.63
CA PHE A 47 3.26 -20.71 -7.27
C PHE A 47 4.21 -21.49 -6.36
N GLU A 48 3.69 -22.28 -5.45
CA GLU A 48 4.48 -23.15 -4.57
C GLU A 48 5.16 -24.26 -5.37
N ASP A 49 4.43 -24.92 -6.29
CA ASP A 49 4.96 -25.93 -7.20
C ASP A 49 6.07 -25.37 -8.11
N CYS A 50 5.90 -24.14 -8.58
CA CYS A 50 6.91 -23.42 -9.38
C CYS A 50 8.06 -22.86 -8.54
N ARG A 51 8.04 -23.02 -7.22
CA ARG A 51 9.01 -22.44 -6.28
C ARG A 51 9.13 -20.93 -6.40
N MET A 52 7.99 -20.25 -6.49
CA MET A 52 7.94 -18.78 -6.47
C MET A 52 8.51 -18.26 -5.16
N HIS A 53 9.42 -17.27 -5.22
CA HIS A 53 10.08 -16.74 -4.03
C HIS A 53 9.37 -15.56 -3.40
N ASN A 54 8.87 -14.63 -4.22
CA ASN A 54 8.30 -13.37 -3.75
C ASN A 54 7.00 -13.06 -4.49
N VAL A 55 5.98 -12.67 -3.76
CA VAL A 55 4.71 -12.21 -4.33
C VAL A 55 4.32 -10.89 -3.71
N THR A 56 4.10 -9.89 -4.56
CA THR A 56 3.52 -8.61 -4.15
C THR A 56 2.00 -8.72 -4.27
N LEU A 57 1.31 -8.45 -3.18
CA LEU A 57 -0.13 -8.44 -3.08
C LEU A 57 -0.61 -6.99 -3.03
N THR A 58 -1.46 -6.62 -3.96
CA THR A 58 -1.93 -5.25 -4.14
C THR A 58 -3.36 -5.21 -4.69
N GLY A 59 -3.79 -4.06 -5.18
CA GLY A 59 -5.09 -3.83 -5.79
C GLY A 59 -5.41 -2.34 -5.79
N GLY A 60 -6.67 -1.99 -5.82
CA GLY A 60 -7.10 -0.66 -5.40
C GLY A 60 -6.79 -0.48 -3.90
N GLU A 61 -7.45 -1.27 -3.06
CA GLU A 61 -7.02 -1.58 -1.69
C GLU A 61 -7.22 -3.08 -1.47
N ILE A 62 -6.15 -3.79 -1.23
CA ILE A 62 -6.20 -5.25 -1.14
C ILE A 62 -7.13 -5.75 -0.02
N MET A 63 -7.13 -5.10 1.13
CA MET A 63 -7.99 -5.47 2.27
C MET A 63 -9.46 -5.07 2.07
N PHE A 64 -9.78 -4.37 0.99
CA PHE A 64 -11.16 -4.08 0.59
C PHE A 64 -11.76 -5.21 -0.26
N TYR A 65 -10.94 -6.16 -0.73
CA TYR A 65 -11.42 -7.42 -1.30
C TYR A 65 -12.16 -8.22 -0.20
N PRO A 66 -13.44 -8.59 -0.40
CA PRO A 66 -14.27 -9.13 0.68
C PRO A 66 -13.72 -10.39 1.35
N HIS A 67 -13.00 -11.22 0.59
CA HIS A 67 -12.44 -12.48 1.06
C HIS A 67 -10.94 -12.39 1.37
N PHE A 68 -10.37 -11.18 1.53
CA PHE A 68 -8.93 -11.00 1.77
C PHE A 68 -8.42 -11.86 2.93
N SER A 69 -9.07 -11.77 4.08
CA SER A 69 -8.63 -12.51 5.29
C SER A 69 -8.69 -14.01 5.10
N GLU A 70 -9.73 -14.51 4.43
CA GLU A 70 -9.87 -15.95 4.14
C GLU A 70 -8.77 -16.44 3.22
N VAL A 71 -8.54 -15.76 2.09
CA VAL A 71 -7.46 -16.12 1.16
C VAL A 71 -6.11 -15.99 1.84
N PHE A 72 -5.83 -14.87 2.52
CA PHE A 72 -4.53 -14.60 3.11
C PHE A 72 -4.16 -15.61 4.20
N ASN A 73 -5.10 -16.00 5.06
CA ASN A 73 -4.88 -17.01 6.07
C ASN A 73 -4.57 -18.41 5.48
N ASN A 74 -5.10 -18.73 4.31
CA ASN A 74 -4.81 -19.99 3.62
C ASN A 74 -3.45 -20.01 2.93
N ILE A 75 -2.87 -18.85 2.61
CA ILE A 75 -1.62 -18.76 1.83
C ILE A 75 -0.41 -18.31 2.65
N VAL A 76 -0.62 -17.63 3.78
CA VAL A 76 0.46 -16.95 4.52
C VAL A 76 1.54 -17.90 5.06
N ASP A 77 1.21 -19.15 5.30
CA ASP A 77 2.15 -20.17 5.80
C ASP A 77 2.89 -20.94 4.67
N LYS A 78 2.60 -20.63 3.39
CA LYS A 78 3.35 -21.17 2.25
C LYS A 78 4.78 -20.63 2.22
N ARG A 79 5.70 -21.33 1.54
CA ARG A 79 7.12 -20.97 1.41
C ARG A 79 7.35 -19.80 0.42
N ILE A 80 6.55 -18.74 0.56
CA ILE A 80 6.58 -17.55 -0.27
C ILE A 80 6.77 -16.33 0.62
N ASN A 81 7.57 -15.37 0.19
CA ASN A 81 7.66 -14.05 0.84
C ASN A 81 6.59 -13.13 0.25
N TYR A 82 5.79 -12.55 1.11
CA TYR A 82 4.71 -11.64 0.71
C TYR A 82 5.09 -10.19 0.97
N ARG A 83 4.86 -9.34 -0.02
CA ARG A 83 4.82 -7.89 0.15
C ARG A 83 3.39 -7.42 -0.02
N VAL A 84 2.79 -6.88 1.03
CA VAL A 84 1.41 -6.34 0.99
C VAL A 84 1.48 -4.83 0.83
N LEU A 85 0.93 -4.32 -0.29
CA LEU A 85 0.77 -2.88 -0.53
C LEU A 85 -0.64 -2.46 -0.12
N THR A 86 -0.73 -1.49 0.80
CA THR A 86 -2.02 -1.07 1.37
C THR A 86 -2.05 0.41 1.71
N ASN A 87 -3.24 1.00 1.71
CA ASN A 87 -3.45 2.33 2.28
C ASN A 87 -3.47 2.32 3.83
N GLY A 88 -3.45 1.15 4.46
CA GLY A 88 -3.34 0.97 5.91
C GLY A 88 -4.61 1.22 6.71
N THR A 89 -5.71 1.65 6.08
CA THR A 89 -6.94 2.02 6.84
C THR A 89 -7.76 0.83 7.33
N LEU A 90 -7.59 -0.36 6.76
CA LEU A 90 -8.37 -1.56 7.08
C LEU A 90 -7.63 -2.56 7.98
N ILE A 91 -6.44 -2.20 8.44
CA ILE A 91 -5.69 -2.97 9.44
C ILE A 91 -6.42 -2.87 10.78
N ASN A 92 -6.53 -3.99 11.49
CA ASN A 92 -7.22 -4.11 12.77
C ASN A 92 -6.73 -5.36 13.53
N SER A 93 -7.29 -5.61 14.71
CA SER A 93 -6.93 -6.75 15.57
C SER A 93 -7.19 -8.12 14.95
N SER A 94 -8.09 -8.24 13.98
CA SER A 94 -8.41 -9.54 13.35
C SER A 94 -7.42 -9.94 12.26
N ASN A 95 -6.67 -8.99 11.66
CA ASN A 95 -5.72 -9.27 10.58
C ASN A 95 -4.25 -8.97 10.93
N VAL A 96 -3.99 -8.28 12.04
CA VAL A 96 -2.64 -7.89 12.43
C VAL A 96 -1.71 -9.09 12.66
N GLU A 97 -2.20 -10.19 13.20
CA GLU A 97 -1.38 -11.38 13.45
C GLU A 97 -0.87 -12.01 12.16
N ALA A 98 -1.75 -12.24 11.18
CA ALA A 98 -1.36 -12.77 9.88
C ALA A 98 -0.41 -11.83 9.13
N LEU A 99 -0.65 -10.51 9.22
CA LEU A 99 0.20 -9.48 8.60
C LEU A 99 1.57 -9.33 9.28
N SER A 100 1.74 -9.85 10.50
CA SER A 100 3.00 -9.81 11.25
C SER A 100 3.85 -11.07 11.11
N ARG A 101 3.46 -12.03 10.26
CA ARG A 101 4.24 -13.25 9.99
C ARG A 101 5.63 -12.90 9.43
N LYS A 102 6.63 -13.75 9.72
CA LYS A 102 8.05 -13.52 9.36
C LYS A 102 8.31 -13.36 7.86
N ASN A 103 7.51 -14.01 7.03
CA ASN A 103 7.58 -13.96 5.57
C ASN A 103 6.71 -12.85 4.96
N VAL A 104 6.08 -12.00 5.79
CA VAL A 104 5.25 -10.86 5.36
C VAL A 104 5.97 -9.55 5.59
N SER A 105 5.93 -8.67 4.62
CA SER A 105 6.35 -7.27 4.71
C SER A 105 5.22 -6.38 4.21
N LEU A 106 5.00 -5.25 4.87
CA LEU A 106 4.00 -4.28 4.47
C LEU A 106 4.65 -3.02 3.92
N THR A 107 4.05 -2.47 2.88
CA THR A 107 4.36 -1.11 2.41
C THR A 107 3.07 -0.31 2.52
N ILE A 108 3.06 0.64 3.45
CA ILE A 108 1.88 1.43 3.78
C ILE A 108 2.02 2.83 3.20
N SER A 109 0.95 3.31 2.58
CA SER A 109 0.93 4.63 1.96
C SER A 109 0.72 5.73 3.00
N LEU A 110 1.70 6.64 3.15
CA LEU A 110 1.62 7.80 4.06
C LEU A 110 2.26 9.03 3.41
N ASP A 111 1.45 9.92 2.80
CA ASP A 111 1.90 11.04 1.95
C ASP A 111 1.99 12.39 2.70
N GLY A 112 2.12 12.37 3.99
CA GLY A 112 2.28 13.56 4.81
C GLY A 112 2.78 13.23 6.20
N HIS A 113 3.45 14.18 6.86
CA HIS A 113 3.85 14.08 8.26
C HIS A 113 2.73 14.53 9.22
N SER A 114 1.62 15.01 8.69
CA SER A 114 0.45 15.50 9.45
C SER A 114 -0.85 15.16 8.71
N ASP A 115 -1.96 15.21 9.45
CA ASP A 115 -3.31 15.06 8.92
C ASP A 115 -3.62 16.08 7.82
N LYS A 116 -3.21 17.35 8.03
CA LYS A 116 -3.39 18.43 7.06
C LYS A 116 -2.84 18.08 5.68
N GLN A 117 -1.68 17.44 5.61
CA GLN A 117 -1.05 17.07 4.33
C GLN A 117 -1.61 15.78 3.76
N HIS A 118 -1.66 14.73 4.56
CA HIS A 118 -2.10 13.43 4.12
C HIS A 118 -3.56 13.41 3.70
N ASP A 119 -4.43 14.00 4.51
CA ASP A 119 -5.87 13.97 4.31
C ASP A 119 -6.32 14.80 3.10
N GLN A 120 -5.58 15.84 2.72
CA GLN A 120 -5.82 16.58 1.47
C GLN A 120 -5.76 15.69 0.22
N LEU A 121 -4.96 14.64 0.26
CA LEU A 121 -4.76 13.71 -0.86
C LEU A 121 -5.66 12.48 -0.75
N ARG A 122 -5.81 11.93 0.46
CA ARG A 122 -6.40 10.61 0.66
C ARG A 122 -7.77 10.60 1.33
N GLY A 123 -8.16 11.71 1.98
CA GLY A 123 -9.47 11.85 2.63
C GLY A 123 -9.34 12.18 4.11
N LYS A 124 -10.37 12.85 4.64
CA LYS A 124 -10.42 13.33 6.03
C LYS A 124 -10.36 12.18 7.05
N GLY A 125 -9.48 12.30 8.05
CA GLY A 125 -9.32 11.33 9.15
C GLY A 125 -8.49 10.10 8.80
N VAL A 126 -7.97 10.01 7.56
CA VAL A 126 -7.17 8.88 7.11
C VAL A 126 -5.83 8.85 7.82
N PHE A 127 -5.16 10.00 7.99
CA PHE A 127 -3.85 10.09 8.64
C PHE A 127 -3.84 9.44 10.02
N ASN A 128 -4.69 9.90 10.92
CA ASN A 128 -4.73 9.40 12.29
C ASN A 128 -5.04 7.91 12.36
N LYS A 129 -5.92 7.43 11.47
CA LYS A 129 -6.25 6.01 11.38
C LYS A 129 -5.06 5.17 10.93
N VAL A 130 -4.34 5.63 9.91
CA VAL A 130 -3.17 4.92 9.37
C VAL A 130 -2.02 4.92 10.36
N VAL A 131 -1.73 6.04 11.02
CA VAL A 131 -0.69 6.13 12.06
C VAL A 131 -0.97 5.12 13.18
N LYS A 132 -2.19 5.12 13.74
CA LYS A 132 -2.60 4.16 14.77
C LYS A 132 -2.43 2.69 14.31
N ASN A 133 -2.74 2.41 13.07
CA ASN A 133 -2.63 1.06 12.51
C ASN A 133 -1.16 0.66 12.26
N ILE A 134 -0.28 1.62 11.91
CA ILE A 134 1.18 1.39 11.83
C ILE A 134 1.73 1.06 13.22
N GLU A 135 1.36 1.83 14.24
CA GLU A 135 1.76 1.58 15.63
C GLU A 135 1.32 0.18 16.10
N LEU A 136 0.09 -0.23 15.78
CA LEU A 136 -0.42 -1.57 16.06
C LEU A 136 0.45 -2.66 15.40
N LEU A 137 0.77 -2.52 14.13
CA LEU A 137 1.61 -3.46 13.38
C LEU A 137 3.03 -3.56 13.95
N VAL A 138 3.66 -2.41 14.22
CA VAL A 138 5.02 -2.35 14.77
C VAL A 138 5.06 -2.98 16.15
N ALA A 139 4.05 -2.74 17.01
CA ALA A 139 3.90 -3.37 18.31
C ALA A 139 3.79 -4.91 18.24
N HIS A 140 3.23 -5.45 17.13
CA HIS A 140 3.16 -6.89 16.84
C HIS A 140 4.40 -7.43 16.10
N GLY A 141 5.45 -6.63 15.92
CA GLY A 141 6.70 -7.05 15.28
C GLY A 141 6.65 -7.14 13.76
N ALA A 142 5.62 -6.58 13.12
CA ALA A 142 5.49 -6.57 11.66
C ALA A 142 6.63 -5.81 10.99
N LYS A 143 7.01 -6.23 9.77
CA LYS A 143 7.99 -5.53 8.93
C LYS A 143 7.27 -4.46 8.11
N VAL A 144 7.19 -3.25 8.64
CA VAL A 144 6.51 -2.12 8.00
C VAL A 144 7.52 -1.18 7.33
N SER A 145 7.24 -0.80 6.10
CA SER A 145 7.86 0.33 5.40
C SER A 145 6.77 1.28 4.91
N LEU A 146 7.13 2.54 4.66
CA LEU A 146 6.21 3.53 4.12
C LEU A 146 6.49 3.78 2.63
N THR A 147 5.46 4.12 1.88
CA THR A 147 5.59 4.79 0.58
C THR A 147 5.00 6.18 0.69
N TYR A 148 5.74 7.16 0.16
CA TYR A 148 5.40 8.57 0.19
C TYR A 148 5.38 9.12 -1.24
N THR A 149 4.22 9.54 -1.70
CA THR A 149 4.06 10.09 -3.04
C THR A 149 4.26 11.60 -3.02
N ILE A 150 5.44 12.03 -3.52
CA ILE A 150 5.84 13.44 -3.57
C ILE A 150 4.97 14.19 -4.58
N ASN A 151 4.43 15.33 -4.15
CA ASN A 151 3.59 16.21 -4.95
C ASN A 151 3.79 17.68 -4.53
N SER A 152 3.16 18.63 -5.20
CA SER A 152 3.30 20.06 -4.95
C SER A 152 2.93 20.50 -3.53
N ASN A 153 2.13 19.73 -2.79
CA ASN A 153 1.70 20.08 -1.44
C ASN A 153 2.63 19.56 -0.35
N ASN A 154 3.53 18.58 -0.67
CA ASN A 154 4.32 17.91 0.34
C ASN A 154 5.84 17.84 0.07
N TYR A 155 6.33 18.29 -1.09
CA TYR A 155 7.73 18.16 -1.51
C TYR A 155 8.74 18.89 -0.59
N LEU A 156 8.31 19.90 0.18
CA LEU A 156 9.15 20.62 1.13
C LEU A 156 9.27 19.93 2.50
N TYR A 157 8.52 18.86 2.74
CA TYR A 157 8.37 18.22 4.06
C TYR A 157 8.91 16.80 4.12
N LEU A 158 9.91 16.48 3.29
CA LEU A 158 10.47 15.12 3.21
C LEU A 158 11.24 14.77 4.49
N GLN A 159 11.93 15.75 5.08
CA GLN A 159 12.65 15.54 6.34
C GLN A 159 11.68 15.24 7.50
N GLU A 160 10.55 15.96 7.57
CA GLU A 160 9.50 15.70 8.56
C GLU A 160 8.85 14.34 8.36
N ALA A 161 8.68 13.90 7.12
CA ALA A 161 8.19 12.56 6.80
C ALA A 161 9.18 11.47 7.28
N VAL A 162 10.48 11.70 7.11
CA VAL A 162 11.53 10.79 7.63
C VAL A 162 11.53 10.75 9.16
N LYS A 163 11.43 11.91 9.83
CA LYS A 163 11.33 11.98 11.30
C LYS A 163 10.12 11.23 11.82
N LEU A 164 8.96 11.37 11.16
CA LEU A 164 7.77 10.60 11.50
C LEU A 164 7.99 9.09 11.29
N ALA A 165 8.58 8.68 10.16
CA ALA A 165 8.89 7.28 9.91
C ALA A 165 9.79 6.67 11.00
N ILE A 166 10.81 7.40 11.44
CA ILE A 166 11.70 7.00 12.54
C ILE A 166 10.91 6.87 13.84
N SER A 167 10.07 7.84 14.19
CA SER A 167 9.27 7.83 15.42
C SER A 167 8.25 6.68 15.46
N LEU A 168 7.73 6.28 14.30
CA LEU A 168 6.83 5.13 14.14
C LEU A 168 7.57 3.78 14.19
N GLY A 169 8.89 3.75 14.19
CA GLY A 169 9.68 2.52 14.23
C GLY A 169 9.62 1.66 12.97
N VAL A 170 9.26 2.24 11.83
CA VAL A 170 9.19 1.50 10.56
C VAL A 170 10.58 1.22 9.98
N LYS A 171 10.69 0.23 9.10
CA LYS A 171 11.97 -0.24 8.55
C LYS A 171 12.53 0.64 7.43
N GLY A 172 11.68 1.44 6.78
CA GLY A 172 12.10 2.32 5.69
C GLY A 172 10.96 3.19 5.17
N ILE A 173 11.34 4.17 4.36
CA ILE A 173 10.40 5.01 3.62
C ILE A 173 10.90 5.13 2.17
N PHE A 174 10.00 4.93 1.21
CA PHE A 174 10.24 5.02 -0.21
C PHE A 174 9.55 6.25 -0.77
N PHE A 175 10.29 7.06 -1.49
CA PHE A 175 9.78 8.27 -2.13
C PHE A 175 9.57 8.04 -3.62
N GLY A 176 8.38 8.37 -4.12
CA GLY A 176 8.06 8.38 -5.54
C GLY A 176 7.37 9.68 -5.93
N PHE A 177 7.49 10.12 -7.17
CA PHE A 177 6.81 11.31 -7.66
C PHE A 177 5.40 11.00 -8.13
N THR A 178 4.51 11.99 -7.99
CA THR A 178 3.20 11.95 -8.64
C THR A 178 3.39 12.18 -10.14
N ASP A 179 2.92 11.23 -10.94
CA ASP A 179 2.93 11.31 -12.41
C ASP A 179 1.52 11.59 -12.97
N ARG A 180 1.49 12.03 -14.25
CA ARG A 180 0.24 12.33 -14.98
C ARG A 180 -0.45 11.05 -15.44
N ILE A 181 -0.89 10.22 -14.46
CA ILE A 181 -1.55 8.95 -14.70
C ILE A 181 -2.78 8.85 -13.79
N GLY A 182 -3.85 8.24 -14.29
CA GLY A 182 -5.08 8.04 -13.53
C GLY A 182 -5.69 9.35 -13.07
N ARG A 183 -6.14 9.40 -11.81
CA ARG A 183 -6.82 10.58 -11.25
C ARG A 183 -5.91 11.80 -11.08
N ALA A 184 -4.58 11.62 -11.08
CA ALA A 184 -3.66 12.76 -11.10
C ALA A 184 -3.82 13.62 -12.37
N ASN A 185 -4.32 13.07 -13.49
CA ASN A 185 -4.67 13.84 -14.69
C ASN A 185 -5.80 14.83 -14.45
N GLU A 186 -6.69 14.58 -13.50
CA GLU A 186 -7.78 15.46 -13.10
C GLU A 186 -7.30 16.51 -12.07
N ASN A 187 -6.11 16.33 -11.50
CA ASN A 187 -5.53 17.14 -10.43
C ASN A 187 -4.10 17.57 -10.78
N LEU A 188 -3.91 18.21 -11.93
CA LEU A 188 -2.60 18.60 -12.46
C LEU A 188 -1.79 19.52 -11.54
N THR A 189 -2.46 20.25 -10.64
CA THR A 189 -1.81 21.07 -9.61
C THR A 189 -0.97 20.25 -8.61
N LEU A 190 -1.18 18.94 -8.52
CA LEU A 190 -0.36 18.04 -7.71
C LEU A 190 0.99 17.71 -8.35
N ILE A 191 1.11 17.89 -9.66
CA ILE A 191 2.34 17.56 -10.40
C ILE A 191 3.41 18.62 -10.11
N LEU A 192 4.60 18.19 -9.73
CA LEU A 192 5.72 19.10 -9.52
C LEU A 192 6.16 19.77 -10.81
N SER A 193 6.41 21.07 -10.75
CA SER A 193 7.15 21.81 -11.77
C SER A 193 8.62 21.34 -11.83
N ARG A 194 9.34 21.71 -12.88
CA ARG A 194 10.76 21.38 -13.00
C ARG A 194 11.57 21.96 -11.84
N SER A 195 11.35 23.22 -11.49
CA SER A 195 12.01 23.89 -10.36
C SER A 195 11.76 23.20 -9.01
N GLN A 196 10.52 22.75 -8.76
CA GLN A 196 10.19 22.00 -7.55
C GLN A 196 10.87 20.61 -7.51
N ARG A 197 10.98 19.93 -8.66
CA ARG A 197 11.71 18.66 -8.75
C ARG A 197 13.20 18.83 -8.47
N ASP A 198 13.79 19.95 -8.90
CA ASP A 198 15.21 20.25 -8.67
C ASP A 198 15.47 20.48 -7.17
N ILE A 199 14.55 21.12 -6.43
CA ILE A 199 14.65 21.24 -4.96
C ILE A 199 14.67 19.88 -4.24
N VAL A 200 13.92 18.91 -4.73
CA VAL A 200 13.85 17.56 -4.11
C VAL A 200 15.13 16.74 -4.35
N LYS A 201 15.92 17.06 -5.38
CA LYS A 201 17.15 16.33 -5.75
C LYS A 201 18.38 16.80 -4.98
N HIS A 202 18.31 17.95 -4.35
CA HIS A 202 19.39 18.58 -3.56
C HIS A 202 19.07 18.58 -2.07
#